data_d028102f612f8237a8d975d6f201567a
#
_entry.id   d028102f612f8237a8d975d6f201567a
#
_cell.length_a   1.000
_cell.length_b   1.000
_cell.length_c   1.000
_cell.angle_alpha   90.00
_cell.angle_beta   90.00
_cell.angle_gamma   90.00
#
_symmetry.space_group_name_H-M   'P 1'
#
loop_
_entity.id
_entity.type
_entity.pdbx_description
1 polymer ?
#
loop_
_entity_poly.entity_id
_entity_poly.type
_entity_poly.pdbx_seq_one_letter_code
_entity_poly.pdbx_strand_id
1 'polypeptide(L)'
;MVEGSDIAGIWAGIAWLEWEMRTRRGPFLPIGVFEKQTKWPVQISQGPWGANYSVPDLSPEYLSDDGFRLYAHYGVNTMMIHGDLLCYVKSDIFPELTHPDYNKHIEILKGAVCRALRYGVRFSYHVEAPKLRDNHPIFLQHPGVRGSGFDSSVGPVHVLCSSSEQTLAFYEETFNRLFSEVPELAGITLIPYSESFFHCRMWERPAYPCPCCFGKPPENSLVPLLNRIANSVKKVQPRAYVGVWFYSYLLDPQVMFDKFSKDIAILHSVDAGWRSRYKKDGYTKVVWDYSIDYLGPSPDAAKLADYAHRTNRNLFIKTETGIGLEVCQFPYVPAMQRLADKWQIVRNLKPFGVHQSWFFFGMFGSRAEELGFWAAYGTIFTKDEFLRKIAARDFGPEAVSEIMTAWECMSRAMGHIPCICLPYYFQGPGFLGPAHPLIPIKEMEIPEIYYEYCRKYAEETFYVGENKNCMVLHTLPDSFSWSVVPEEPSEDVWNIIIREYHSAANEAESSWRHLQAALRLTRTDTDKKHLREETLLTELIFRTMQTCEYTILFLVARREYERIKEVHFRNQMKRIAKLEKENALSSKPVYQEAPWLDLVERTDRRFPSCIDMIETKVRIIDNFLAS
;
A
#
# COMPACT_ATOMS: atom_id res chain seq x y z
N MET A 1 -3.47 20.42 -31.99
CA MET A 1 -4.78 19.78 -31.72
C MET A 1 -4.50 18.51 -30.95
N VAL A 2 -5.28 18.20 -29.92
CA VAL A 2 -5.22 16.92 -29.19
C VAL A 2 -6.53 16.20 -29.45
N GLU A 3 -6.44 14.95 -29.90
CA GLU A 3 -7.58 14.09 -30.13
C GLU A 3 -7.40 12.80 -29.30
N GLY A 4 -8.49 12.24 -28.80
CA GLY A 4 -8.48 10.98 -28.06
C GLY A 4 -9.69 10.14 -28.42
N SER A 5 -9.58 8.81 -28.29
CA SER A 5 -10.72 7.90 -28.48
C SER A 5 -11.81 8.09 -27.41
N ASP A 6 -11.43 8.67 -26.27
CA ASP A 6 -12.29 9.01 -25.13
C ASP A 6 -11.69 10.17 -24.33
N ILE A 7 -12.37 10.55 -23.25
CA ILE A 7 -11.95 11.67 -22.38
C ILE A 7 -10.60 11.35 -21.71
N ALA A 8 -10.37 10.10 -21.29
CA ALA A 8 -9.09 9.69 -20.70
C ALA A 8 -7.94 9.82 -21.70
N GLY A 9 -8.16 9.45 -22.97
CA GLY A 9 -7.17 9.64 -24.05
C GLY A 9 -6.85 11.11 -24.33
N ILE A 10 -7.86 12.01 -24.26
CA ILE A 10 -7.63 13.46 -24.38
C ILE A 10 -6.75 13.97 -23.24
N TRP A 11 -7.05 13.61 -21.99
CA TRP A 11 -6.25 14.00 -20.84
C TRP A 11 -4.82 13.45 -20.91
N ALA A 12 -4.66 12.19 -21.32
CA ALA A 12 -3.33 11.60 -21.54
C ALA A 12 -2.54 12.35 -22.62
N GLY A 13 -3.19 12.79 -23.69
CA GLY A 13 -2.58 13.63 -24.73
C GLY A 13 -2.15 15.00 -24.20
N ILE A 14 -2.96 15.63 -23.36
CA ILE A 14 -2.61 16.91 -22.68
C ILE A 14 -1.42 16.68 -21.75
N ALA A 15 -1.45 15.66 -20.91
CA ALA A 15 -0.35 15.31 -20.01
C ALA A 15 0.95 15.06 -20.78
N TRP A 16 0.88 14.34 -21.90
CA TRP A 16 2.06 14.12 -22.75
C TRP A 16 2.64 15.43 -23.29
N LEU A 17 1.80 16.38 -23.73
CA LEU A 17 2.27 17.70 -24.17
C LEU A 17 2.95 18.48 -23.03
N GLU A 18 2.37 18.46 -21.85
CA GLU A 18 2.96 19.11 -20.66
C GLU A 18 4.32 18.50 -20.30
N TRP A 19 4.44 17.16 -20.28
CA TRP A 19 5.71 16.49 -20.05
C TRP A 19 6.77 16.85 -21.11
N GLU A 20 6.38 16.93 -22.39
CA GLU A 20 7.27 17.33 -23.48
C GLU A 20 7.76 18.77 -23.33
N MET A 21 6.88 19.71 -23.00
CA MET A 21 7.27 21.10 -22.74
C MET A 21 8.16 21.23 -21.50
N ARG A 22 7.84 20.56 -20.42
CA ARG A 22 8.66 20.55 -19.21
C ARG A 22 10.03 19.94 -19.45
N THR A 23 10.12 18.85 -20.19
CA THR A 23 11.41 18.21 -20.55
C THR A 23 12.29 19.14 -21.38
N ARG A 24 11.71 19.99 -22.23
CA ARG A 24 12.42 21.01 -23.00
C ARG A 24 12.64 22.32 -22.24
N ARG A 25 12.17 22.38 -21.01
CA ARG A 25 12.27 23.56 -20.13
C ARG A 25 11.71 24.84 -20.77
N GLY A 26 10.60 24.72 -21.51
CA GLY A 26 9.95 25.84 -22.19
C GLY A 26 8.75 25.38 -23.04
N PRO A 27 7.99 26.32 -23.60
CA PRO A 27 6.77 26.03 -24.37
C PRO A 27 7.09 25.46 -25.76
N PHE A 28 8.04 24.56 -25.85
CA PHE A 28 8.52 23.98 -27.10
C PHE A 28 7.98 22.57 -27.27
N LEU A 29 7.40 22.30 -28.44
CA LEU A 29 6.90 20.99 -28.81
C LEU A 29 7.58 20.52 -30.10
N PRO A 30 7.74 19.20 -30.30
CA PRO A 30 8.20 18.67 -31.57
C PRO A 30 7.15 18.93 -32.66
N ILE A 31 7.62 19.24 -33.86
CA ILE A 31 6.75 19.37 -35.04
C ILE A 31 6.42 17.99 -35.57
N GLY A 32 5.15 17.68 -35.75
CA GLY A 32 4.70 16.40 -36.31
C GLY A 32 3.34 15.95 -35.82
N VAL A 33 2.95 14.77 -36.27
CA VAL A 33 1.78 14.05 -35.77
C VAL A 33 2.30 12.92 -34.90
N PHE A 34 1.84 12.85 -33.66
CA PHE A 34 2.26 11.85 -32.68
C PHE A 34 1.05 11.04 -32.26
N GLU A 35 1.07 9.75 -32.52
CA GLU A 35 0.05 8.83 -32.09
C GLU A 35 0.58 8.01 -30.90
N LYS A 36 -0.23 7.95 -29.84
CA LYS A 36 0.08 7.19 -28.63
C LYS A 36 -1.10 6.31 -28.26
N GLN A 37 -0.81 5.08 -27.92
CA GLN A 37 -1.79 4.12 -27.44
C GLN A 37 -1.33 3.58 -26.10
N THR A 38 -2.25 3.53 -25.12
CA THR A 38 -1.94 2.91 -23.84
C THR A 38 -1.64 1.42 -24.00
N LYS A 39 -0.70 0.91 -23.22
CA LYS A 39 -0.36 -0.53 -23.20
C LYS A 39 -1.40 -1.37 -22.44
N TRP A 40 -2.14 -0.72 -21.54
CA TRP A 40 -3.22 -1.36 -20.79
C TRP A 40 -4.43 -0.41 -20.68
N PRO A 41 -5.64 -0.93 -21.01
CA PRO A 41 -6.86 -0.12 -21.04
C PRO A 41 -7.31 0.42 -19.68
N VAL A 42 -6.93 -0.26 -18.58
CA VAL A 42 -7.35 0.09 -17.23
C VAL A 42 -6.12 0.37 -16.37
N GLN A 43 -6.05 1.59 -15.84
CA GLN A 43 -5.02 2.04 -14.92
C GLN A 43 -5.70 2.46 -13.62
N ILE A 44 -5.63 1.57 -12.62
CA ILE A 44 -6.28 1.75 -11.34
C ILE A 44 -5.27 2.40 -10.37
N SER A 45 -5.74 3.39 -9.62
CA SER A 45 -5.08 3.83 -8.38
C SER A 45 -6.08 3.86 -7.25
N GLN A 46 -5.58 3.81 -6.02
CA GLN A 46 -6.44 3.89 -4.85
C GLN A 46 -7.03 5.30 -4.71
N GLY A 47 -8.31 5.35 -4.40
CA GLY A 47 -9.06 6.54 -4.04
C GLY A 47 -9.40 6.56 -2.54
N PRO A 48 -10.44 7.30 -2.16
CA PRO A 48 -10.86 7.40 -0.78
C PRO A 48 -11.14 6.05 -0.12
N TRP A 49 -10.66 5.93 1.09
CA TRP A 49 -10.84 4.76 1.93
C TRP A 49 -11.95 5.01 2.96
N GLY A 50 -12.98 4.17 2.93
CA GLY A 50 -13.93 4.05 4.03
C GLY A 50 -13.46 2.95 4.97
N ALA A 51 -13.37 3.22 6.27
CA ALA A 51 -13.12 2.19 7.26
C ALA A 51 -14.27 1.16 7.26
N ASN A 52 -14.03 -0.01 7.85
CA ASN A 52 -15.06 -1.02 8.05
C ASN A 52 -16.31 -0.37 8.69
N TYR A 53 -17.47 -0.51 8.06
CA TYR A 53 -18.76 0.12 8.39
C TYR A 53 -18.90 1.61 8.03
N SER A 54 -17.98 2.19 7.29
CA SER A 54 -18.13 3.57 6.82
C SER A 54 -18.18 3.67 5.31
N VAL A 55 -18.89 4.68 4.85
CA VAL A 55 -18.87 5.11 3.44
C VAL A 55 -17.56 5.86 3.21
N PRO A 56 -16.84 5.61 2.10
CA PRO A 56 -15.72 6.46 1.74
C PRO A 56 -16.20 7.90 1.56
N ASP A 57 -15.42 8.87 2.04
CA ASP A 57 -15.74 10.28 1.85
C ASP A 57 -15.52 10.67 0.39
N LEU A 58 -16.62 10.84 -0.34
CA LEU A 58 -16.64 11.23 -1.74
C LEU A 58 -17.10 12.69 -1.94
N SER A 59 -17.15 13.46 -0.85
CA SER A 59 -17.51 14.87 -0.89
C SER A 59 -16.53 15.68 -1.75
N PRO A 60 -16.97 16.82 -2.34
CA PRO A 60 -16.08 17.70 -3.09
C PRO A 60 -14.94 18.30 -2.24
N GLU A 61 -15.15 18.42 -0.94
CA GLU A 61 -14.17 18.92 0.03
C GLU A 61 -13.01 17.95 0.21
N TYR A 62 -13.29 16.65 0.22
CA TYR A 62 -12.28 15.61 0.36
C TYR A 62 -11.74 15.16 -1.00
N LEU A 63 -12.62 14.90 -1.96
CA LEU A 63 -12.28 14.45 -3.31
C LEU A 63 -12.58 15.55 -4.33
N SER A 64 -11.67 16.50 -4.44
CA SER A 64 -11.81 17.67 -5.29
C SER A 64 -11.65 17.38 -6.79
N ASP A 65 -12.13 18.28 -7.62
CA ASP A 65 -11.92 18.23 -9.07
C ASP A 65 -10.42 18.29 -9.44
N ASP A 66 -9.60 19.00 -8.64
CA ASP A 66 -8.14 19.01 -8.79
C ASP A 66 -7.52 17.64 -8.52
N GLY A 67 -8.06 16.87 -7.58
CA GLY A 67 -7.67 15.49 -7.36
C GLY A 67 -7.91 14.63 -8.60
N PHE A 68 -9.10 14.69 -9.21
CA PHE A 68 -9.38 13.95 -10.44
C PHE A 68 -8.47 14.37 -11.59
N ARG A 69 -8.21 15.67 -11.74
CA ARG A 69 -7.27 16.19 -12.73
C ARG A 69 -5.85 15.65 -12.51
N LEU A 70 -5.42 15.56 -11.26
CA LEU A 70 -4.12 15.00 -10.90
C LEU A 70 -4.01 13.52 -11.31
N TYR A 71 -5.02 12.71 -11.00
CA TYR A 71 -5.05 11.31 -11.42
C TYR A 71 -4.97 11.17 -12.94
N ALA A 72 -5.80 11.93 -13.67
CA ALA A 72 -5.80 11.94 -15.14
C ALA A 72 -4.44 12.36 -15.72
N HIS A 73 -3.75 13.33 -15.10
CA HIS A 73 -2.43 13.80 -15.51
C HIS A 73 -1.36 12.69 -15.43
N TYR A 74 -1.49 11.78 -14.46
CA TYR A 74 -0.61 10.61 -14.33
C TYR A 74 -1.11 9.37 -15.08
N GLY A 75 -2.11 9.52 -15.93
CA GLY A 75 -2.64 8.46 -16.78
C GLY A 75 -3.56 7.48 -16.07
N VAL A 76 -3.93 7.75 -14.81
CA VAL A 76 -4.92 6.94 -14.08
C VAL A 76 -6.30 7.24 -14.63
N ASN A 77 -6.99 6.21 -15.09
CA ASN A 77 -8.35 6.32 -15.63
C ASN A 77 -9.40 5.58 -14.76
N THR A 78 -8.96 5.00 -13.66
CA THR A 78 -9.85 4.30 -12.73
C THR A 78 -9.38 4.55 -11.30
N MET A 79 -10.24 5.11 -10.47
CA MET A 79 -10.01 5.29 -9.04
C MET A 79 -10.75 4.19 -8.28
N MET A 80 -10.04 3.44 -7.44
CA MET A 80 -10.65 2.39 -6.63
C MET A 80 -11.04 2.94 -5.27
N ILE A 81 -12.33 3.03 -5.00
CA ILE A 81 -12.86 3.31 -3.67
C ILE A 81 -12.97 2.03 -2.85
N HIS A 82 -12.80 2.13 -1.55
CA HIS A 82 -12.86 1.00 -0.62
C HIS A 82 -13.89 1.26 0.47
N GLY A 83 -14.69 0.26 0.84
CA GLY A 83 -15.65 0.40 1.93
C GLY A 83 -16.59 -0.79 2.11
N ASP A 84 -17.43 -0.71 3.14
CA ASP A 84 -18.40 -1.75 3.47
C ASP A 84 -19.56 -1.76 2.47
N LEU A 85 -19.84 -2.94 1.92
CA LEU A 85 -20.96 -3.15 1.00
C LEU A 85 -22.30 -2.75 1.61
N LEU A 86 -22.48 -2.91 2.94
CA LEU A 86 -23.71 -2.53 3.63
C LEU A 86 -24.14 -1.09 3.37
N CYS A 87 -23.19 -0.18 3.15
CA CYS A 87 -23.47 1.22 2.84
C CYS A 87 -24.30 1.40 1.56
N TYR A 88 -24.23 0.44 0.64
CA TYR A 88 -24.91 0.43 -0.65
C TYR A 88 -25.94 -0.71 -0.77
N VAL A 89 -26.41 -1.25 0.36
CA VAL A 89 -27.43 -2.30 0.36
C VAL A 89 -28.84 -1.72 0.50
N LYS A 90 -29.70 -2.14 -0.42
CA LYS A 90 -31.16 -2.09 -0.33
C LYS A 90 -31.66 -3.45 -0.81
N SER A 91 -32.17 -4.27 0.09
CA SER A 91 -32.49 -5.66 -0.21
C SER A 91 -33.94 -6.00 0.10
N ASP A 92 -34.58 -6.69 -0.83
CA ASP A 92 -35.91 -7.30 -0.62
C ASP A 92 -35.78 -8.72 -0.04
N ILE A 93 -34.59 -9.34 -0.17
CA ILE A 93 -34.28 -10.68 0.37
C ILE A 93 -33.97 -10.59 1.86
N PHE A 94 -33.16 -9.60 2.25
CA PHE A 94 -32.80 -9.32 3.64
C PHE A 94 -33.06 -7.85 3.98
N PRO A 95 -34.33 -7.47 4.20
CA PRO A 95 -34.70 -6.09 4.53
C PRO A 95 -33.93 -5.54 5.74
N GLU A 96 -33.49 -6.42 6.68
CA GLU A 96 -32.71 -6.09 7.87
C GLU A 96 -31.29 -5.60 7.55
N LEU A 97 -30.80 -5.84 6.33
CA LEU A 97 -29.51 -5.34 5.84
C LEU A 97 -29.66 -4.07 5.02
N THR A 98 -30.88 -3.59 4.75
CA THR A 98 -31.06 -2.34 4.03
C THR A 98 -30.50 -1.18 4.86
N HIS A 99 -29.54 -0.46 4.28
CA HIS A 99 -28.94 0.69 4.97
C HIS A 99 -29.94 1.85 5.06
N PRO A 100 -30.13 2.47 6.22
CA PRO A 100 -31.12 3.56 6.39
C PRO A 100 -30.84 4.74 5.47
N ASP A 101 -29.54 5.05 5.21
CA ASP A 101 -29.11 6.15 4.35
C ASP A 101 -28.79 5.71 2.91
N TYR A 102 -29.26 4.54 2.47
CA TYR A 102 -28.98 3.99 1.13
C TYR A 102 -29.11 5.03 0.01
N ASN A 103 -30.26 5.72 -0.06
CA ASN A 103 -30.51 6.69 -1.13
C ASN A 103 -29.48 7.83 -1.10
N LYS A 104 -29.13 8.33 0.06
CA LYS A 104 -28.11 9.37 0.25
C LYS A 104 -26.75 8.90 -0.24
N HIS A 105 -26.34 7.68 0.14
CA HIS A 105 -25.05 7.11 -0.26
C HIS A 105 -24.95 6.91 -1.77
N ILE A 106 -26.01 6.42 -2.40
CA ILE A 106 -26.06 6.25 -3.86
C ILE A 106 -25.98 7.61 -4.58
N GLU A 107 -26.68 8.62 -4.11
CA GLU A 107 -26.63 9.97 -4.71
C GLU A 107 -25.23 10.61 -4.56
N ILE A 108 -24.58 10.44 -3.42
CA ILE A 108 -23.18 10.89 -3.21
C ILE A 108 -22.26 10.18 -4.21
N LEU A 109 -22.39 8.85 -4.35
CA LEU A 109 -21.57 8.07 -5.29
C LEU A 109 -21.81 8.51 -6.73
N LYS A 110 -23.07 8.67 -7.17
CA LYS A 110 -23.42 9.19 -8.50
C LYS A 110 -22.80 10.56 -8.76
N GLY A 111 -22.90 11.46 -7.79
CA GLY A 111 -22.32 12.80 -7.88
C GLY A 111 -20.80 12.77 -8.08
N ALA A 112 -20.09 11.96 -7.31
CA ALA A 112 -18.64 11.78 -7.43
C ALA A 112 -18.25 11.15 -8.77
N VAL A 113 -18.97 10.11 -9.21
CA VAL A 113 -18.77 9.46 -10.52
C VAL A 113 -18.95 10.48 -11.65
N CYS A 114 -20.02 11.28 -11.64
CA CYS A 114 -20.25 12.31 -12.66
C CYS A 114 -19.14 13.37 -12.70
N ARG A 115 -18.58 13.75 -11.55
CA ARG A 115 -17.45 14.70 -11.50
C ARG A 115 -16.19 14.08 -12.10
N ALA A 116 -15.84 12.85 -11.70
CA ALA A 116 -14.65 12.13 -12.16
C ALA A 116 -14.65 11.87 -13.67
N LEU A 117 -15.81 11.56 -14.25
CA LEU A 117 -15.95 11.29 -15.69
C LEU A 117 -15.55 12.47 -16.57
N ARG A 118 -15.66 13.71 -16.08
CA ARG A 118 -15.18 14.92 -16.79
C ARG A 118 -13.67 14.91 -17.03
N TYR A 119 -12.95 14.14 -16.22
CA TYR A 119 -11.50 13.96 -16.30
C TYR A 119 -11.11 12.60 -16.90
N GLY A 120 -12.09 11.82 -17.39
CA GLY A 120 -11.86 10.47 -17.91
C GLY A 120 -11.52 9.45 -16.82
N VAL A 121 -11.77 9.79 -15.54
CA VAL A 121 -11.58 8.89 -14.40
C VAL A 121 -12.91 8.22 -14.07
N ARG A 122 -12.91 6.90 -13.98
CA ARG A 122 -14.05 6.07 -13.56
C ARG A 122 -13.83 5.59 -12.15
N PHE A 123 -14.88 5.16 -11.47
CA PHE A 123 -14.74 4.49 -10.19
C PHE A 123 -14.84 2.98 -10.33
N SER A 124 -14.02 2.26 -9.57
CA SER A 124 -14.21 0.86 -9.23
C SER A 124 -14.36 0.72 -7.71
N TYR A 125 -14.92 -0.38 -7.27
CA TYR A 125 -15.20 -0.59 -5.86
C TYR A 125 -14.46 -1.82 -5.34
N HIS A 126 -13.57 -1.61 -4.36
CA HIS A 126 -13.04 -2.70 -3.54
C HIS A 126 -14.04 -2.97 -2.43
N VAL A 127 -14.60 -4.16 -2.47
CA VAL A 127 -15.79 -4.48 -1.68
C VAL A 127 -15.42 -5.24 -0.41
N GLU A 128 -15.79 -4.70 0.74
CA GLU A 128 -15.86 -5.43 2.00
C GLU A 128 -17.24 -6.06 2.16
N ALA A 129 -17.28 -7.36 2.36
CA ALA A 129 -18.55 -8.05 2.59
C ALA A 129 -19.11 -7.79 4.00
N PRO A 130 -20.42 -7.93 4.21
CA PRO A 130 -21.03 -7.67 5.51
C PRO A 130 -20.44 -8.48 6.67
N LYS A 131 -20.04 -7.79 7.73
CA LYS A 131 -19.57 -8.33 9.01
C LYS A 131 -20.65 -8.06 10.05
N LEU A 132 -21.37 -9.07 10.47
CA LEU A 132 -22.56 -8.91 11.27
C LEU A 132 -22.32 -9.41 12.70
N ARG A 133 -22.70 -8.61 13.68
CA ARG A 133 -22.60 -9.02 15.09
C ARG A 133 -23.41 -10.29 15.34
N ASP A 134 -23.00 -11.11 16.30
CA ASP A 134 -23.64 -12.38 16.64
C ASP A 134 -25.14 -12.24 16.92
N ASN A 135 -25.57 -11.14 17.53
CA ASN A 135 -26.96 -10.82 17.86
C ASN A 135 -27.71 -10.05 16.76
N HIS A 136 -27.19 -9.96 15.54
CA HIS A 136 -27.85 -9.23 14.45
C HIS A 136 -29.22 -9.87 14.12
N PRO A 137 -30.31 -9.09 13.93
CA PRO A 137 -31.66 -9.59 13.68
C PRO A 137 -31.78 -10.61 12.56
N ILE A 138 -30.98 -10.50 11.50
CA ILE A 138 -30.97 -11.46 10.39
C ILE A 138 -30.71 -12.89 10.85
N PHE A 139 -29.87 -13.10 11.85
CA PHE A 139 -29.56 -14.45 12.35
C PHE A 139 -30.68 -15.08 13.20
N LEU A 140 -31.60 -14.25 13.70
CA LEU A 140 -32.80 -14.70 14.36
C LEU A 140 -33.89 -15.10 13.35
N GLN A 141 -34.03 -14.30 12.29
CA GLN A 141 -35.04 -14.51 11.25
C GLN A 141 -34.59 -15.57 10.22
N HIS A 142 -33.28 -15.62 9.90
CA HIS A 142 -32.69 -16.53 8.93
C HIS A 142 -31.47 -17.26 9.52
N PRO A 143 -31.66 -18.18 10.49
CA PRO A 143 -30.52 -18.83 11.18
C PRO A 143 -29.60 -19.60 10.23
N GLY A 144 -30.11 -20.07 9.09
CA GLY A 144 -29.33 -20.78 8.05
C GLY A 144 -28.35 -19.92 7.29
N VAL A 145 -28.39 -18.60 7.42
CA VAL A 145 -27.44 -17.71 6.75
C VAL A 145 -26.28 -17.29 7.65
N ARG A 146 -26.23 -17.72 8.90
CA ARG A 146 -25.09 -17.47 9.79
C ARG A 146 -23.87 -18.25 9.30
N GLY A 147 -22.87 -17.53 8.82
CA GLY A 147 -21.60 -18.09 8.37
C GLY A 147 -20.58 -18.24 9.50
N SER A 148 -19.34 -18.49 9.13
CA SER A 148 -18.23 -18.52 10.09
C SER A 148 -18.02 -17.16 10.75
N GLY A 149 -17.51 -17.17 11.98
CA GLY A 149 -17.29 -15.97 12.76
C GLY A 149 -15.91 -15.93 13.40
N PHE A 150 -15.57 -14.76 13.91
CA PHE A 150 -14.32 -14.48 14.61
C PHE A 150 -14.56 -13.45 15.73
N ASP A 151 -13.64 -13.39 16.68
CA ASP A 151 -13.66 -12.37 17.72
C ASP A 151 -13.13 -11.04 17.19
N SER A 152 -13.85 -9.98 17.45
CA SER A 152 -13.45 -8.62 17.10
C SER A 152 -13.45 -7.72 18.35
N SER A 153 -12.95 -6.50 18.21
CA SER A 153 -12.96 -5.47 19.27
C SER A 153 -14.37 -5.14 19.77
N VAL A 154 -15.41 -5.45 18.96
CA VAL A 154 -16.84 -5.23 19.29
C VAL A 154 -17.57 -6.51 19.66
N GLY A 155 -16.85 -7.59 19.92
CA GLY A 155 -17.38 -8.93 20.19
C GLY A 155 -17.43 -9.82 18.95
N PRO A 156 -18.06 -11.00 19.04
CA PRO A 156 -18.17 -11.94 17.93
C PRO A 156 -18.89 -11.33 16.73
N VAL A 157 -18.30 -11.47 15.55
CA VAL A 157 -18.90 -11.10 14.26
C VAL A 157 -18.88 -12.28 13.31
N HIS A 158 -19.88 -12.34 12.43
CA HIS A 158 -20.06 -13.43 11.48
C HIS A 158 -20.17 -12.89 10.06
N VAL A 159 -19.69 -13.67 9.10
CA VAL A 159 -19.99 -13.50 7.68
C VAL A 159 -21.32 -14.15 7.34
N LEU A 160 -21.90 -13.82 6.19
CA LEU A 160 -23.01 -14.59 5.65
C LEU A 160 -22.51 -15.93 5.10
N CYS A 161 -23.32 -16.99 5.29
CA CYS A 161 -22.94 -18.32 4.82
C CYS A 161 -22.81 -18.37 3.29
N SER A 162 -21.60 -18.54 2.80
CA SER A 162 -21.30 -18.58 1.37
C SER A 162 -21.87 -19.78 0.59
N SER A 163 -22.46 -20.77 1.29
CA SER A 163 -23.19 -21.90 0.69
C SER A 163 -24.72 -21.75 0.78
N SER A 164 -25.24 -20.68 1.39
CA SER A 164 -26.68 -20.45 1.46
C SER A 164 -27.20 -19.83 0.17
N GLU A 165 -28.25 -20.41 -0.43
CA GLU A 165 -28.88 -19.87 -1.64
C GLU A 165 -29.47 -18.46 -1.39
N GLN A 166 -29.98 -18.20 -0.19
CA GLN A 166 -30.46 -16.85 0.18
C GLN A 166 -29.31 -15.85 0.19
N THR A 167 -28.13 -16.24 0.68
CA THR A 167 -26.93 -15.40 0.63
C THR A 167 -26.48 -15.14 -0.82
N LEU A 168 -26.50 -16.17 -1.66
CA LEU A 168 -26.14 -16.01 -3.09
C LEU A 168 -27.12 -15.07 -3.79
N ALA A 169 -28.41 -15.23 -3.56
CA ALA A 169 -29.45 -14.36 -4.11
C ALA A 169 -29.33 -12.91 -3.60
N PHE A 170 -29.00 -12.72 -2.33
CA PHE A 170 -28.74 -11.40 -1.75
C PHE A 170 -27.58 -10.68 -2.45
N TYR A 171 -26.44 -11.35 -2.68
CA TYR A 171 -25.33 -10.74 -3.40
C TYR A 171 -25.69 -10.45 -4.86
N GLU A 172 -26.43 -11.35 -5.52
CA GLU A 172 -26.94 -11.10 -6.87
C GLU A 172 -27.82 -9.86 -6.92
N GLU A 173 -28.78 -9.72 -6.02
CA GLU A 173 -29.65 -8.54 -5.90
C GLU A 173 -28.84 -7.27 -5.67
N THR A 174 -27.92 -7.31 -4.71
CA THR A 174 -27.13 -6.15 -4.29
C THR A 174 -26.27 -5.61 -5.45
N PHE A 175 -25.54 -6.49 -6.13
CA PHE A 175 -24.68 -6.06 -7.25
C PHE A 175 -25.50 -5.68 -8.50
N ASN A 176 -26.60 -6.35 -8.80
CA ASN A 176 -27.51 -5.94 -9.85
C ASN A 176 -28.01 -4.51 -9.59
N ARG A 177 -28.46 -4.23 -8.36
CA ARG A 177 -29.00 -2.91 -7.99
C ARG A 177 -27.91 -1.85 -8.04
N LEU A 178 -26.72 -2.09 -7.45
CA LEU A 178 -25.61 -1.15 -7.45
C LEU A 178 -25.21 -0.74 -8.89
N PHE A 179 -25.04 -1.70 -9.80
CA PHE A 179 -24.66 -1.43 -11.18
C PHE A 179 -25.82 -0.87 -12.03
N SER A 180 -27.08 -1.10 -11.65
CA SER A 180 -28.22 -0.44 -12.28
C SER A 180 -28.35 1.02 -11.87
N GLU A 181 -28.07 1.33 -10.59
CA GLU A 181 -28.11 2.71 -10.07
C GLU A 181 -26.90 3.53 -10.50
N VAL A 182 -25.72 2.91 -10.64
CA VAL A 182 -24.46 3.55 -11.00
C VAL A 182 -23.79 2.79 -12.16
N PRO A 183 -24.34 2.87 -13.38
CA PRO A 183 -23.87 2.08 -14.51
C PRO A 183 -22.48 2.48 -15.03
N GLU A 184 -21.96 3.62 -14.60
CA GLU A 184 -20.63 4.11 -14.97
C GLU A 184 -19.50 3.51 -14.15
N LEU A 185 -19.79 2.69 -13.13
CA LEU A 185 -18.74 1.98 -12.40
C LEU A 185 -17.90 1.12 -13.34
N ALA A 186 -16.57 1.24 -13.21
CA ALA A 186 -15.62 0.48 -14.03
C ALA A 186 -15.59 -1.02 -13.69
N GLY A 187 -15.93 -1.35 -12.45
CA GLY A 187 -15.92 -2.73 -11.96
C GLY A 187 -15.80 -2.84 -10.46
N ILE A 188 -15.55 -4.06 -10.01
CA ILE A 188 -15.31 -4.39 -8.60
C ILE A 188 -14.03 -5.20 -8.45
N THR A 189 -13.39 -5.04 -7.28
CA THR A 189 -12.29 -5.89 -6.83
C THR A 189 -12.75 -6.65 -5.58
N LEU A 190 -12.54 -7.95 -5.58
CA LEU A 190 -12.92 -8.87 -4.51
C LEU A 190 -11.67 -9.58 -3.98
N ILE A 191 -11.49 -9.58 -2.67
CA ILE A 191 -10.51 -10.42 -1.98
C ILE A 191 -11.30 -11.46 -1.17
N PRO A 192 -11.73 -12.55 -1.79
CA PRO A 192 -12.67 -13.46 -1.16
C PRO A 192 -12.03 -14.39 -0.13
N TYR A 193 -10.70 -14.38 -0.03
CA TYR A 193 -9.95 -15.28 0.84
C TYR A 193 -8.93 -14.49 1.65
N SER A 194 -8.89 -14.71 2.95
CA SER A 194 -8.11 -14.03 3.99
C SER A 194 -8.52 -12.59 4.35
N GLU A 195 -9.16 -11.88 3.45
CA GLU A 195 -9.70 -10.52 3.69
C GLU A 195 -11.11 -10.39 3.11
N SER A 196 -11.72 -9.22 3.27
CA SER A 196 -13.01 -8.80 2.70
C SER A 196 -14.23 -9.67 3.04
N PHE A 197 -14.09 -10.71 3.86
CA PHE A 197 -15.16 -11.45 4.55
C PHE A 197 -16.25 -12.10 3.67
N PHE A 198 -15.96 -12.39 2.42
CA PHE A 198 -16.93 -13.01 1.50
C PHE A 198 -17.17 -14.50 1.73
N HIS A 199 -16.31 -15.21 2.45
CA HIS A 199 -16.29 -16.65 2.46
C HIS A 199 -16.14 -17.25 3.84
N CYS A 200 -16.95 -18.26 4.17
CA CYS A 200 -16.91 -18.96 5.46
C CYS A 200 -15.59 -19.65 5.79
N ARG A 201 -14.76 -19.90 4.80
CA ARG A 201 -13.45 -20.53 4.92
C ARG A 201 -12.31 -19.53 4.64
N MET A 202 -12.55 -18.26 4.93
CA MET A 202 -11.58 -17.19 4.81
C MET A 202 -10.33 -17.42 5.67
N TRP A 203 -10.50 -18.10 6.80
CA TRP A 203 -9.42 -18.60 7.63
C TRP A 203 -9.49 -20.11 7.77
N GLU A 204 -8.34 -20.76 7.92
CA GLU A 204 -8.25 -22.20 8.14
C GLU A 204 -9.02 -22.65 9.38
N ARG A 205 -8.98 -21.83 10.45
CA ARG A 205 -9.58 -22.12 11.76
C ARG A 205 -10.34 -20.89 12.25
N PRO A 206 -11.58 -20.68 11.81
CA PRO A 206 -12.42 -19.63 12.36
C PRO A 206 -12.76 -19.93 13.82
N ALA A 207 -12.89 -18.87 14.64
CA ALA A 207 -13.30 -19.02 16.04
C ALA A 207 -14.70 -19.67 16.16
N TYR A 208 -15.59 -19.33 15.22
CA TYR A 208 -16.94 -19.87 15.13
C TYR A 208 -17.14 -20.51 13.75
N PRO A 209 -16.93 -21.83 13.61
CA PRO A 209 -17.06 -22.52 12.32
C PRO A 209 -18.50 -22.54 11.80
N CYS A 210 -18.68 -22.26 10.52
CA CYS A 210 -19.97 -22.41 9.85
C CYS A 210 -20.34 -23.91 9.73
N PRO A 211 -21.49 -24.36 10.25
CA PRO A 211 -21.89 -25.78 10.17
C PRO A 211 -22.03 -26.27 8.73
N CYS A 212 -22.36 -25.38 7.80
CA CYS A 212 -22.60 -25.71 6.40
C CYS A 212 -21.31 -25.86 5.60
N CYS A 213 -20.29 -25.02 5.89
CA CYS A 213 -19.08 -24.89 5.08
C CYS A 213 -17.85 -25.53 5.71
N PHE A 214 -17.80 -25.65 7.03
CA PHE A 214 -16.63 -26.18 7.73
C PHE A 214 -16.37 -27.64 7.35
N GLY A 215 -15.12 -27.99 7.13
CA GLY A 215 -14.72 -29.35 6.74
C GLY A 215 -14.93 -29.69 5.25
N LYS A 216 -15.60 -28.81 4.48
CA LYS A 216 -15.75 -28.98 3.02
C LYS A 216 -14.67 -28.22 2.26
N PRO A 217 -14.30 -28.65 1.03
CA PRO A 217 -13.39 -27.87 0.19
C PRO A 217 -13.92 -26.44 -0.03
N PRO A 218 -13.08 -25.39 0.13
CA PRO A 218 -13.50 -24.00 0.00
C PRO A 218 -14.15 -23.67 -1.35
N GLU A 219 -13.71 -24.31 -2.41
CA GLU A 219 -14.24 -24.11 -3.77
C GLU A 219 -15.72 -24.46 -3.89
N ASN A 220 -16.25 -25.34 -3.06
CA ASN A 220 -17.67 -25.75 -3.13
C ASN A 220 -18.64 -24.59 -2.86
N SER A 221 -18.22 -23.62 -2.10
CA SER A 221 -19.02 -22.42 -1.79
C SER A 221 -18.47 -21.15 -2.45
N LEU A 222 -17.15 -21.06 -2.60
CA LEU A 222 -16.51 -19.88 -3.20
C LEU A 222 -16.79 -19.75 -4.70
N VAL A 223 -16.74 -20.87 -5.46
CA VAL A 223 -17.00 -20.85 -6.91
C VAL A 223 -18.43 -20.41 -7.24
N PRO A 224 -19.50 -21.01 -6.65
CA PRO A 224 -20.86 -20.53 -6.89
C PRO A 224 -21.05 -19.06 -6.51
N LEU A 225 -20.51 -18.62 -5.38
CA LEU A 225 -20.61 -17.23 -4.91
C LEU A 225 -20.01 -16.26 -5.92
N LEU A 226 -18.75 -16.44 -6.29
CA LEU A 226 -18.06 -15.49 -7.17
C LEU A 226 -18.64 -15.52 -8.60
N ASN A 227 -19.02 -16.69 -9.11
CA ASN A 227 -19.70 -16.78 -10.41
C ASN A 227 -21.07 -16.07 -10.36
N ARG A 228 -21.84 -16.17 -9.28
CA ARG A 228 -23.12 -15.48 -9.11
C ARG A 228 -22.91 -13.95 -9.12
N ILE A 229 -21.92 -13.45 -8.37
CA ILE A 229 -21.57 -12.03 -8.33
C ILE A 229 -21.13 -11.55 -9.72
N ALA A 230 -20.24 -12.28 -10.40
CA ALA A 230 -19.76 -11.89 -11.72
C ALA A 230 -20.89 -11.84 -12.75
N ASN A 231 -21.74 -12.86 -12.77
CA ASN A 231 -22.90 -12.91 -13.68
C ASN A 231 -23.85 -11.75 -13.43
N SER A 232 -24.09 -11.40 -12.15
CA SER A 232 -24.92 -10.29 -11.74
C SER A 232 -24.40 -8.94 -12.27
N VAL A 233 -23.12 -8.67 -12.08
CA VAL A 233 -22.47 -7.44 -12.60
C VAL A 233 -22.52 -7.41 -14.13
N LYS A 234 -22.15 -8.49 -14.79
CA LYS A 234 -22.07 -8.58 -16.26
C LYS A 234 -23.44 -8.48 -16.95
N LYS A 235 -24.49 -8.95 -16.31
CA LYS A 235 -25.85 -8.84 -16.81
C LYS A 235 -26.32 -7.38 -16.97
N VAL A 236 -25.90 -6.53 -16.04
CA VAL A 236 -26.26 -5.09 -16.01
C VAL A 236 -25.24 -4.25 -16.77
N GLN A 237 -23.94 -4.48 -16.50
CA GLN A 237 -22.84 -3.73 -17.10
C GLN A 237 -21.79 -4.67 -17.69
N PRO A 238 -21.94 -5.08 -18.96
CA PRO A 238 -21.04 -6.04 -19.63
C PRO A 238 -19.58 -5.58 -19.68
N ARG A 239 -19.33 -4.28 -19.67
CA ARG A 239 -17.97 -3.70 -19.73
C ARG A 239 -17.28 -3.63 -18.36
N ALA A 240 -18.03 -3.68 -17.26
CA ALA A 240 -17.45 -3.65 -15.92
C ALA A 240 -16.59 -4.88 -15.67
N TYR A 241 -15.42 -4.73 -15.06
CA TYR A 241 -14.61 -5.88 -14.67
C TYR A 241 -15.03 -6.41 -13.29
N VAL A 242 -14.82 -7.70 -13.09
CA VAL A 242 -14.89 -8.36 -11.78
C VAL A 242 -13.52 -8.97 -11.53
N GLY A 243 -12.70 -8.28 -10.77
CA GLY A 243 -11.34 -8.72 -10.43
C GLY A 243 -11.35 -9.52 -9.13
N VAL A 244 -10.71 -10.69 -9.15
CA VAL A 244 -10.54 -11.53 -7.95
C VAL A 244 -9.07 -11.64 -7.64
N TRP A 245 -8.73 -11.27 -6.41
CA TRP A 245 -7.38 -11.35 -5.87
C TRP A 245 -7.33 -12.34 -4.72
N PHE A 246 -6.59 -13.43 -4.90
CA PHE A 246 -6.26 -14.35 -3.82
C PHE A 246 -5.04 -13.82 -3.08
N TYR A 247 -5.30 -13.12 -1.99
CA TYR A 247 -4.26 -12.49 -1.20
C TYR A 247 -3.46 -13.50 -0.37
N SER A 248 -4.08 -14.61 0.02
CA SER A 248 -3.46 -15.70 0.77
C SER A 248 -3.64 -17.05 0.06
N TYR A 249 -2.60 -17.86 0.03
CA TYR A 249 -2.51 -19.11 -0.75
C TYR A 249 -2.82 -20.37 0.06
N LEU A 250 -3.99 -20.46 0.61
CA LEU A 250 -4.49 -21.78 1.04
C LEU A 250 -5.12 -22.56 -0.14
N LEU A 251 -5.26 -21.90 -1.29
CA LEU A 251 -5.79 -22.49 -2.52
C LEU A 251 -4.86 -22.18 -3.69
N ASP A 252 -4.64 -23.13 -4.59
CA ASP A 252 -3.93 -22.84 -5.85
C ASP A 252 -4.83 -21.92 -6.71
N PRO A 253 -4.40 -20.67 -6.98
CA PRO A 253 -5.21 -19.72 -7.73
C PRO A 253 -5.60 -20.25 -9.12
N GLN A 254 -4.70 -20.95 -9.81
CA GLN A 254 -4.98 -21.48 -11.14
C GLN A 254 -6.12 -22.50 -11.12
N VAL A 255 -6.11 -23.43 -10.15
CA VAL A 255 -7.17 -24.43 -9.98
C VAL A 255 -8.52 -23.75 -9.71
N MET A 256 -8.51 -22.63 -8.99
CA MET A 256 -9.73 -21.86 -8.75
C MET A 256 -10.21 -21.15 -10.02
N PHE A 257 -9.30 -20.50 -10.76
CA PHE A 257 -9.67 -19.82 -12.01
C PHE A 257 -10.17 -20.77 -13.09
N ASP A 258 -9.75 -22.03 -13.10
CA ASP A 258 -10.33 -23.04 -14.00
C ASP A 258 -11.82 -23.31 -13.75
N LYS A 259 -12.29 -23.10 -12.51
CA LYS A 259 -13.69 -23.29 -12.11
C LYS A 259 -14.53 -22.01 -12.19
N PHE A 260 -13.90 -20.84 -12.27
CA PHE A 260 -14.60 -19.56 -12.36
C PHE A 260 -15.07 -19.23 -13.78
N SER A 261 -16.17 -18.46 -13.86
CA SER A 261 -16.58 -17.81 -15.10
C SER A 261 -15.40 -17.09 -15.75
N LYS A 262 -15.33 -17.10 -17.08
CA LYS A 262 -14.32 -16.36 -17.84
C LYS A 262 -14.43 -14.85 -17.68
N ASP A 263 -15.58 -14.35 -17.21
CA ASP A 263 -15.82 -12.94 -16.91
C ASP A 263 -15.08 -12.46 -15.64
N ILE A 264 -14.60 -13.39 -14.81
CA ILE A 264 -13.79 -13.07 -13.65
C ILE A 264 -12.34 -12.86 -14.09
N ALA A 265 -11.85 -11.64 -13.90
CA ALA A 265 -10.47 -11.27 -14.16
C ALA A 265 -9.56 -11.72 -13.02
N ILE A 266 -8.33 -12.08 -13.37
CA ILE A 266 -7.26 -12.34 -12.41
C ILE A 266 -6.69 -11.01 -11.95
N LEU A 267 -6.61 -10.75 -10.64
CA LEU A 267 -5.81 -9.71 -10.07
C LEU A 267 -4.70 -10.34 -9.23
N HIS A 268 -3.47 -9.89 -9.42
CA HIS A 268 -2.32 -10.42 -8.69
C HIS A 268 -1.21 -9.39 -8.54
N SER A 269 -0.44 -9.48 -7.47
CA SER A 269 0.72 -8.61 -7.25
C SER A 269 1.93 -9.09 -8.06
N VAL A 270 2.70 -8.15 -8.61
CA VAL A 270 3.91 -8.48 -9.38
C VAL A 270 5.03 -9.02 -8.50
N ASP A 271 5.11 -8.55 -7.26
CA ASP A 271 6.22 -8.80 -6.35
C ASP A 271 6.04 -10.05 -5.50
N ALA A 272 4.92 -10.26 -4.88
CA ALA A 272 4.71 -11.45 -4.09
C ALA A 272 3.28 -11.93 -4.17
N GLY A 273 3.11 -13.23 -4.20
CA GLY A 273 1.91 -13.82 -3.67
C GLY A 273 2.30 -14.36 -2.32
N TRP A 274 2.03 -13.66 -1.26
CA TRP A 274 2.14 -14.12 0.12
C TRP A 274 3.55 -14.50 0.65
N ARG A 275 4.66 -14.59 0.07
CA ARG A 275 6.03 -14.82 0.59
C ARG A 275 6.98 -15.25 -0.52
N SER A 276 7.26 -14.35 -1.44
CA SER A 276 8.36 -14.60 -2.36
C SER A 276 9.68 -14.65 -1.59
N ARG A 277 10.51 -15.59 -1.96
CA ARG A 277 11.81 -15.81 -1.32
C ARG A 277 12.92 -15.64 -2.33
N TYR A 278 13.95 -14.90 -1.99
CA TYR A 278 15.15 -14.81 -2.81
C TYR A 278 16.41 -14.81 -1.95
N LYS A 279 17.48 -15.33 -2.52
CA LYS A 279 18.76 -15.39 -1.84
C LYS A 279 19.46 -14.05 -1.90
N LYS A 280 20.07 -13.67 -0.79
CA LYS A 280 20.91 -12.51 -0.62
C LYS A 280 22.04 -12.89 0.35
N ASP A 281 23.21 -12.35 0.18
CA ASP A 281 24.46 -12.44 0.96
C ASP A 281 24.41 -13.25 2.28
N GLY A 282 24.37 -14.59 2.18
CA GLY A 282 24.37 -15.52 3.33
C GLY A 282 23.01 -15.76 3.99
N TYR A 283 21.89 -15.24 3.40
CA TYR A 283 20.57 -15.51 3.92
C TYR A 283 19.49 -15.51 2.82
N THR A 284 18.33 -16.06 3.12
CA THR A 284 17.14 -15.94 2.28
C THR A 284 16.24 -14.83 2.82
N LYS A 285 15.98 -13.82 2.01
CA LYS A 285 15.00 -12.77 2.30
C LYS A 285 13.61 -13.22 1.87
N VAL A 286 12.63 -13.03 2.76
CA VAL A 286 11.22 -13.28 2.49
C VAL A 286 10.54 -11.94 2.29
N VAL A 287 9.90 -11.75 1.15
CA VAL A 287 9.24 -10.52 0.76
C VAL A 287 7.74 -10.73 0.77
N TRP A 288 7.03 -9.74 1.28
CA TRP A 288 5.58 -9.66 1.23
C TRP A 288 5.12 -8.88 0.01
N ASP A 289 3.82 -8.85 -0.23
CA ASP A 289 3.22 -7.87 -1.13
C ASP A 289 3.62 -6.44 -0.74
N TYR A 290 3.48 -5.51 -1.66
CA TYR A 290 3.81 -4.08 -1.47
C TYR A 290 5.31 -3.79 -1.37
N SER A 291 6.15 -4.60 -1.97
CA SER A 291 7.60 -4.40 -1.94
C SER A 291 8.10 -3.54 -3.10
N ILE A 292 8.96 -2.57 -2.82
CA ILE A 292 9.78 -1.90 -3.85
C ILE A 292 11.18 -2.52 -3.95
N ASP A 293 11.56 -3.34 -2.99
CA ASP A 293 12.82 -4.08 -3.05
C ASP A 293 12.75 -5.23 -4.07
N TYR A 294 11.74 -6.08 -3.97
CA TYR A 294 11.59 -7.18 -4.90
C TYR A 294 10.96 -6.71 -6.22
N LEU A 295 11.73 -6.77 -7.28
CA LEU A 295 11.29 -6.27 -8.58
C LEU A 295 10.17 -7.13 -9.19
N GLY A 296 10.19 -8.43 -8.95
CA GLY A 296 9.29 -9.39 -9.58
C GLY A 296 9.79 -9.84 -10.98
N PRO A 297 8.94 -10.52 -11.77
CA PRO A 297 7.70 -11.08 -11.28
C PRO A 297 7.94 -12.22 -10.30
N SER A 298 7.07 -12.39 -9.33
CA SER A 298 7.08 -13.61 -8.52
C SER A 298 6.79 -14.83 -9.40
N PRO A 299 7.22 -16.03 -9.03
CA PRO A 299 6.90 -17.24 -9.75
C PRO A 299 5.39 -17.40 -10.02
N ASP A 300 4.56 -17.02 -9.05
CA ASP A 300 3.11 -17.09 -9.16
C ASP A 300 2.55 -16.04 -10.10
N ALA A 301 3.07 -14.80 -10.06
CA ALA A 301 2.69 -13.76 -11.01
C ALA A 301 3.02 -14.15 -12.44
N ALA A 302 4.20 -14.72 -12.67
CA ALA A 302 4.60 -15.23 -14.00
C ALA A 302 3.69 -16.37 -14.47
N LYS A 303 3.41 -17.36 -13.60
CA LYS A 303 2.53 -18.49 -13.87
C LYS A 303 1.10 -18.03 -14.18
N LEU A 304 0.55 -17.10 -13.41
CA LEU A 304 -0.79 -16.58 -13.63
C LEU A 304 -0.88 -15.70 -14.87
N ALA A 305 0.16 -14.95 -15.22
CA ALA A 305 0.21 -14.19 -16.46
C ALA A 305 0.19 -15.12 -17.68
N ASP A 306 1.00 -16.17 -17.68
CA ASP A 306 0.99 -17.19 -18.73
C ASP A 306 -0.37 -17.88 -18.83
N TYR A 307 -0.96 -18.27 -17.70
CA TYR A 307 -2.30 -18.85 -17.64
C TYR A 307 -3.37 -17.89 -18.21
N ALA A 308 -3.35 -16.61 -17.82
CA ALA A 308 -4.29 -15.62 -18.33
C ALA A 308 -4.24 -15.48 -19.85
N HIS A 309 -3.02 -15.43 -20.43
CA HIS A 309 -2.83 -15.34 -21.88
C HIS A 309 -3.32 -16.61 -22.61
N ARG A 310 -2.97 -17.79 -22.11
CA ARG A 310 -3.42 -19.06 -22.71
C ARG A 310 -4.94 -19.24 -22.67
N THR A 311 -5.61 -18.73 -21.65
CA THR A 311 -7.06 -18.87 -21.46
C THR A 311 -7.85 -17.66 -21.96
N ASN A 312 -7.19 -16.64 -22.51
CA ASN A 312 -7.76 -15.35 -22.91
C ASN A 312 -8.59 -14.70 -21.80
N ARG A 313 -8.04 -14.69 -20.59
CA ARG A 313 -8.63 -14.09 -19.39
C ARG A 313 -7.95 -12.76 -19.08
N ASN A 314 -8.71 -11.75 -18.70
CA ASN A 314 -8.15 -10.46 -18.31
C ASN A 314 -7.26 -10.62 -17.06
N LEU A 315 -6.04 -10.06 -17.15
CA LEU A 315 -5.06 -10.01 -16.07
C LEU A 315 -4.89 -8.58 -15.59
N PHE A 316 -5.02 -8.36 -14.31
CA PHE A 316 -4.64 -7.13 -13.64
C PHE A 316 -3.38 -7.39 -12.81
N ILE A 317 -2.37 -6.57 -12.97
CA ILE A 317 -1.14 -6.62 -12.17
C ILE A 317 -1.10 -5.44 -11.21
N LYS A 318 -1.05 -5.75 -9.91
CA LYS A 318 -0.74 -4.76 -8.88
C LYS A 318 0.76 -4.58 -8.77
N THR A 319 1.19 -3.33 -8.66
CA THR A 319 2.61 -2.97 -8.48
C THR A 319 2.76 -1.71 -7.64
N GLU A 320 3.82 -1.68 -6.83
CA GLU A 320 4.17 -0.46 -6.10
C GLU A 320 4.83 0.55 -7.04
N THR A 321 4.42 1.80 -6.94
CA THR A 321 4.84 2.87 -7.85
C THR A 321 5.71 3.93 -7.22
N GLY A 322 5.57 4.17 -5.91
CA GLY A 322 6.31 5.22 -5.23
C GLY A 322 6.73 4.86 -3.82
N ILE A 323 5.97 3.99 -3.17
CA ILE A 323 6.21 3.51 -1.81
C ILE A 323 6.07 1.99 -1.75
N GLY A 324 6.54 1.39 -0.66
CA GLY A 324 6.33 -0.01 -0.33
C GLY A 324 6.23 -0.18 1.18
N LEU A 325 5.99 -1.41 1.63
CA LEU A 325 5.97 -1.69 3.07
C LEU A 325 7.30 -1.40 3.74
N GLU A 326 8.39 -1.42 3.00
CA GLU A 326 9.73 -1.10 3.53
C GLU A 326 9.81 0.33 4.12
N VAL A 327 9.04 1.26 3.55
CA VAL A 327 9.06 2.69 3.90
C VAL A 327 7.70 3.35 3.63
N CYS A 328 6.63 2.78 4.15
CA CYS A 328 5.27 3.19 3.82
C CYS A 328 4.82 4.55 4.39
N GLN A 329 5.59 5.14 5.30
CA GLN A 329 5.29 6.44 5.90
C GLN A 329 5.69 7.64 5.02
N PHE A 330 6.46 7.45 3.97
CA PHE A 330 6.89 8.54 3.11
C PHE A 330 5.88 8.81 1.98
N PRO A 331 5.79 10.04 1.45
CA PRO A 331 4.94 10.32 0.30
C PRO A 331 5.39 9.56 -0.95
N TYR A 332 6.69 9.40 -1.15
CA TYR A 332 7.32 8.51 -2.14
C TYR A 332 8.78 8.25 -1.76
N VAL A 333 9.40 7.31 -2.42
CA VAL A 333 10.82 6.99 -2.26
C VAL A 333 11.54 7.24 -3.59
N PRO A 334 12.62 8.04 -3.62
CA PRO A 334 13.34 8.35 -4.86
C PRO A 334 14.27 7.20 -5.30
N ALA A 335 13.77 5.98 -5.33
CA ALA A 335 14.46 4.78 -5.83
C ALA A 335 14.19 4.58 -7.33
N MET A 336 14.44 5.61 -8.12
CA MET A 336 13.91 5.74 -9.48
C MET A 336 14.38 4.65 -10.43
N GLN A 337 15.63 4.16 -10.33
CA GLN A 337 16.12 3.06 -11.18
C GLN A 337 15.38 1.77 -10.89
N ARG A 338 15.14 1.47 -9.63
CA ARG A 338 14.43 0.27 -9.18
C ARG A 338 12.97 0.29 -9.62
N LEU A 339 12.30 1.41 -9.45
CA LEU A 339 10.92 1.60 -9.89
C LEU A 339 10.78 1.51 -11.42
N ALA A 340 11.72 2.07 -12.17
CA ALA A 340 11.74 1.95 -13.63
C ALA A 340 11.94 0.50 -14.09
N ASP A 341 12.81 -0.27 -13.43
CA ASP A 341 12.99 -1.71 -13.70
C ASP A 341 11.70 -2.49 -13.41
N LYS A 342 11.03 -2.19 -12.31
CA LYS A 342 9.76 -2.82 -11.93
C LYS A 342 8.68 -2.56 -12.98
N TRP A 343 8.55 -1.33 -13.46
CA TRP A 343 7.63 -1.00 -14.55
C TRP A 343 7.94 -1.74 -15.86
N GLN A 344 9.22 -1.97 -16.16
CA GLN A 344 9.59 -2.77 -17.32
C GLN A 344 9.14 -4.23 -17.17
N ILE A 345 9.23 -4.80 -15.97
CA ILE A 345 8.74 -6.14 -15.65
C ILE A 345 7.22 -6.21 -15.82
N VAL A 346 6.46 -5.23 -15.29
CA VAL A 346 5.01 -5.15 -15.47
C VAL A 346 4.63 -5.12 -16.96
N ARG A 347 5.36 -4.34 -17.78
CA ARG A 347 5.13 -4.30 -19.24
C ARG A 347 5.33 -5.65 -19.91
N ASN A 348 6.34 -6.40 -19.49
CA ASN A 348 6.65 -7.71 -20.06
C ASN A 348 5.56 -8.76 -19.75
N LEU A 349 4.84 -8.60 -18.65
CA LEU A 349 3.69 -9.44 -18.29
C LEU A 349 2.44 -9.15 -19.16
N LYS A 350 2.43 -8.05 -19.94
CA LYS A 350 1.34 -7.65 -20.84
C LYS A 350 -0.05 -7.72 -20.18
N PRO A 351 -0.28 -7.08 -19.04
CA PRO A 351 -1.57 -7.11 -18.38
C PRO A 351 -2.64 -6.36 -19.18
N PHE A 352 -3.91 -6.72 -18.98
CA PHE A 352 -5.06 -5.95 -19.42
C PHE A 352 -5.20 -4.65 -18.62
N GLY A 353 -4.91 -4.70 -17.31
CA GLY A 353 -4.95 -3.55 -16.44
C GLY A 353 -3.83 -3.57 -15.41
N VAL A 354 -3.53 -2.40 -14.88
CA VAL A 354 -2.54 -2.21 -13.81
C VAL A 354 -3.19 -1.55 -12.61
N HIS A 355 -2.95 -2.10 -11.43
CA HIS A 355 -3.30 -1.48 -10.17
C HIS A 355 -2.02 -0.88 -9.57
N GLN A 356 -1.94 0.44 -9.61
CA GLN A 356 -0.82 1.19 -9.05
C GLN A 356 -1.01 1.31 -7.55
N SER A 357 -0.04 1.01 -6.78
CA SER A 357 0.09 1.11 -5.32
C SER A 357 -1.20 1.03 -4.49
N TRP A 358 -1.08 0.46 -3.32
CA TRP A 358 -2.10 0.54 -2.28
C TRP A 358 -1.66 1.64 -1.31
N PHE A 359 -2.10 2.88 -1.58
CA PHE A 359 -1.64 4.05 -0.81
C PHE A 359 -2.34 4.15 0.55
N PHE A 360 -1.87 3.41 1.53
CA PHE A 360 -2.37 3.59 2.89
C PHE A 360 -1.95 4.94 3.49
N PHE A 361 -0.77 5.45 3.13
CA PHE A 361 -0.17 6.65 3.72
C PHE A 361 0.60 7.52 2.72
N GLY A 362 0.74 7.10 1.47
CA GLY A 362 1.46 7.84 0.45
C GLY A 362 0.65 9.01 -0.12
N MET A 363 1.33 9.91 -0.79
CA MET A 363 0.72 10.97 -1.59
C MET A 363 0.87 10.63 -3.06
N PHE A 364 -0.22 10.78 -3.82
CA PHE A 364 -0.18 10.65 -5.27
C PHE A 364 0.36 11.92 -5.91
N GLY A 365 1.12 11.79 -7.00
CA GLY A 365 1.60 12.93 -7.79
C GLY A 365 3.11 13.15 -7.74
N SER A 366 3.87 12.09 -7.50
CA SER A 366 5.34 12.15 -7.51
C SER A 366 5.95 11.76 -8.85
N ARG A 367 7.27 11.94 -8.97
CA ARG A 367 8.06 11.44 -10.11
C ARG A 367 7.97 9.92 -10.28
N ALA A 368 7.72 9.22 -9.20
CA ALA A 368 7.58 7.77 -9.20
C ALA A 368 6.31 7.34 -9.95
N GLU A 369 5.18 8.00 -9.74
CA GLU A 369 3.94 7.75 -10.48
C GLU A 369 4.06 8.15 -11.95
N GLU A 370 4.87 9.18 -12.27
CA GLU A 370 5.15 9.55 -13.65
C GLU A 370 5.77 8.41 -14.46
N LEU A 371 6.59 7.56 -13.83
CA LEU A 371 7.12 6.36 -14.50
C LEU A 371 6.00 5.44 -14.99
N GLY A 372 4.90 5.33 -14.25
CA GLY A 372 3.71 4.59 -14.65
C GLY A 372 3.05 5.15 -15.90
N PHE A 373 2.93 6.49 -16.00
CA PHE A 373 2.42 7.14 -17.20
C PHE A 373 3.29 6.80 -18.43
N TRP A 374 4.61 6.95 -18.32
CA TRP A 374 5.52 6.65 -19.41
C TRP A 374 5.57 5.16 -19.74
N ALA A 375 5.44 4.29 -18.76
CA ALA A 375 5.30 2.85 -18.99
C ALA A 375 4.04 2.51 -19.80
N ALA A 376 2.94 3.24 -19.58
CA ALA A 376 1.67 3.07 -20.29
C ALA A 376 1.71 3.62 -21.72
N TYR A 377 2.17 4.85 -21.91
CA TYR A 377 2.03 5.61 -23.16
C TYR A 377 3.34 5.82 -23.91
N GLY A 378 4.50 5.63 -23.26
CA GLY A 378 5.80 5.88 -23.86
C GLY A 378 6.31 4.78 -24.78
N THR A 379 7.18 5.14 -25.70
CA THR A 379 8.16 4.22 -26.29
C THR A 379 9.19 3.86 -25.21
N ILE A 380 9.74 2.64 -25.28
CA ILE A 380 10.81 2.25 -24.35
C ILE A 380 12.02 3.12 -24.66
N PHE A 381 12.32 4.05 -23.74
CA PHE A 381 13.65 4.65 -23.69
C PHE A 381 14.59 3.66 -22.99
N THR A 382 15.88 3.80 -23.21
CA THR A 382 16.80 3.21 -22.25
C THR A 382 16.50 3.87 -20.89
N LYS A 383 16.40 3.06 -19.85
CA LYS A 383 16.09 3.52 -18.49
C LYS A 383 16.93 4.74 -18.10
N ASP A 384 18.24 4.68 -18.35
CA ASP A 384 19.19 5.73 -18.00
C ASP A 384 18.88 7.06 -18.74
N GLU A 385 18.62 7.01 -20.04
CA GLU A 385 18.29 8.22 -20.82
C GLU A 385 17.01 8.90 -20.32
N PHE A 386 16.00 8.10 -19.99
CA PHE A 386 14.72 8.61 -19.50
C PHE A 386 14.87 9.27 -18.12
N LEU A 387 15.54 8.61 -17.18
CA LEU A 387 15.76 9.15 -15.84
C LEU A 387 16.64 10.41 -15.88
N ARG A 388 17.64 10.48 -16.77
CA ARG A 388 18.43 11.71 -16.99
C ARG A 388 17.57 12.87 -17.49
N LYS A 389 16.59 12.61 -18.36
CA LYS A 389 15.65 13.64 -18.83
C LYS A 389 14.78 14.18 -17.68
N ILE A 390 14.26 13.29 -16.82
CA ILE A 390 13.52 13.71 -15.62
C ILE A 390 14.41 14.53 -14.68
N ALA A 391 15.63 14.07 -14.41
CA ALA A 391 16.58 14.77 -13.54
C ALA A 391 16.92 16.17 -14.08
N ALA A 392 17.22 16.28 -15.38
CA ALA A 392 17.51 17.56 -16.02
C ALA A 392 16.32 18.52 -16.00
N ARG A 393 15.11 17.99 -16.21
CA ARG A 393 13.87 18.77 -16.19
C ARG A 393 13.59 19.39 -14.84
N ASP A 394 13.69 18.60 -13.78
CA ASP A 394 13.19 18.97 -12.45
C ASP A 394 14.25 19.62 -11.56
N PHE A 395 15.54 19.35 -11.81
CA PHE A 395 16.64 19.79 -10.94
C PHE A 395 17.75 20.57 -11.65
N GLY A 396 17.63 20.72 -12.97
CA GLY A 396 18.62 21.38 -13.79
C GLY A 396 19.64 20.42 -14.42
N PRO A 397 20.08 20.71 -15.65
CA PRO A 397 20.98 19.84 -16.40
C PRO A 397 22.36 19.70 -15.73
N GLU A 398 22.78 20.67 -14.93
CA GLU A 398 24.05 20.67 -14.22
C GLU A 398 24.10 19.66 -13.06
N ALA A 399 22.94 19.33 -12.49
CA ALA A 399 22.81 18.45 -11.36
C ALA A 399 22.61 16.96 -11.73
N VAL A 400 22.39 16.66 -13.02
CA VAL A 400 21.98 15.33 -13.49
C VAL A 400 22.86 14.20 -12.98
N SER A 401 24.18 14.37 -13.01
CA SER A 401 25.12 13.32 -12.58
C SER A 401 24.92 12.97 -11.11
N GLU A 402 24.84 13.99 -10.25
CA GLU A 402 24.65 13.80 -8.81
C GLU A 402 23.27 13.21 -8.49
N ILE A 403 22.22 13.68 -9.18
CA ILE A 403 20.86 13.15 -9.02
C ILE A 403 20.78 11.67 -9.41
N MET A 404 21.37 11.29 -10.54
CA MET A 404 21.37 9.90 -10.98
C MET A 404 22.09 8.99 -9.98
N THR A 405 23.21 9.46 -9.41
CA THR A 405 23.92 8.73 -8.36
C THR A 405 23.11 8.66 -7.08
N ALA A 406 22.45 9.76 -6.69
CA ALA A 406 21.58 9.77 -5.51
C ALA A 406 20.44 8.74 -5.62
N TRP A 407 19.74 8.74 -6.75
CA TRP A 407 18.66 7.77 -7.00
C TRP A 407 19.14 6.32 -7.04
N GLU A 408 20.36 6.09 -7.55
CA GLU A 408 20.97 4.76 -7.55
C GLU A 408 21.33 4.30 -6.12
N CYS A 409 21.92 5.18 -5.31
CA CYS A 409 22.18 4.89 -3.89
C CYS A 409 20.88 4.57 -3.15
N MET A 410 19.81 5.37 -3.34
CA MET A 410 18.52 5.09 -2.75
C MET A 410 17.93 3.76 -3.23
N SER A 411 18.09 3.43 -4.51
CA SER A 411 17.67 2.13 -5.07
C SER A 411 18.41 0.96 -4.42
N ARG A 412 19.69 1.11 -4.08
CA ARG A 412 20.45 0.11 -3.30
C ARG A 412 20.01 0.06 -1.85
N ALA A 413 19.77 1.24 -1.22
CA ALA A 413 19.26 1.30 0.15
C ALA A 413 17.99 0.47 0.34
N MET A 414 17.03 0.61 -0.58
CA MET A 414 15.79 -0.18 -0.56
C MET A 414 16.05 -1.69 -0.61
N GLY A 415 17.07 -2.10 -1.36
CA GLY A 415 17.50 -3.50 -1.45
C GLY A 415 18.01 -4.08 -0.12
N HIS A 416 18.43 -3.24 0.81
CA HIS A 416 18.96 -3.66 2.11
C HIS A 416 17.91 -3.70 3.22
N ILE A 417 16.73 -3.11 3.06
CA ILE A 417 15.72 -3.07 4.12
C ILE A 417 15.14 -4.48 4.35
N PRO A 418 15.30 -5.08 5.52
CA PRO A 418 14.65 -6.35 5.83
C PRO A 418 13.15 -6.14 6.03
N CYS A 419 12.33 -6.97 5.38
CA CYS A 419 10.89 -6.98 5.55
C CYS A 419 10.52 -7.76 6.82
N ILE A 420 10.40 -7.10 7.96
CA ILE A 420 10.37 -7.80 9.25
C ILE A 420 8.98 -8.34 9.60
N CYS A 421 7.96 -7.51 9.76
CA CYS A 421 6.58 -7.92 10.04
C CYS A 421 5.62 -6.74 9.81
N LEU A 422 4.33 -7.03 9.55
CA LEU A 422 3.33 -5.98 9.33
C LEU A 422 3.30 -4.91 10.43
N PRO A 423 3.24 -5.25 11.73
CA PRO A 423 3.27 -4.23 12.78
C PRO A 423 4.52 -3.34 12.76
N TYR A 424 5.65 -3.84 12.27
CA TYR A 424 6.86 -3.04 12.13
C TYR A 424 6.69 -1.90 11.14
N TYR A 425 5.93 -2.11 10.06
CA TYR A 425 5.67 -1.11 9.05
C TYR A 425 4.67 -0.05 9.47
N PHE A 426 3.69 -0.42 10.31
CA PHE A 426 2.62 0.49 10.69
C PHE A 426 2.83 1.17 12.04
N GLN A 427 3.79 0.72 12.83
CA GLN A 427 3.92 1.15 14.22
C GLN A 427 5.35 1.11 14.78
N GLY A 428 6.26 0.44 14.08
CA GLY A 428 7.65 0.28 14.49
C GLY A 428 8.56 1.44 14.04
N PRO A 429 9.86 1.29 14.26
CA PRO A 429 10.84 2.32 13.89
C PRO A 429 10.93 2.57 12.39
N GLY A 430 10.55 1.60 11.55
CA GLY A 430 10.45 1.78 10.11
C GLY A 430 9.31 2.72 9.72
N PHE A 431 8.26 2.83 10.54
CA PHE A 431 7.11 3.71 10.31
C PHE A 431 7.25 5.06 11.02
N LEU A 432 7.53 5.05 12.33
CA LEU A 432 7.65 6.29 13.09
C LEU A 432 9.00 6.99 12.87
N GLY A 433 9.98 6.29 12.30
CA GLY A 433 11.31 6.86 12.07
C GLY A 433 11.94 7.43 13.33
N PRO A 434 12.58 8.61 13.24
CA PRO A 434 13.21 9.27 14.39
C PRO A 434 12.26 9.56 15.57
N ALA A 435 10.95 9.56 15.34
CA ALA A 435 9.94 9.74 16.39
C ALA A 435 9.69 8.46 17.21
N HIS A 436 10.11 7.27 16.74
CA HIS A 436 9.92 6.01 17.46
C HIS A 436 10.62 6.03 18.82
N PRO A 437 9.94 5.64 19.94
CA PRO A 437 10.54 5.68 21.27
C PRO A 437 11.67 4.66 21.43
N LEU A 438 12.64 4.98 22.28
CA LEU A 438 13.70 4.06 22.69
C LEU A 438 13.49 3.69 24.17
N ILE A 439 12.99 2.50 24.45
CA ILE A 439 12.54 2.07 25.77
C ILE A 439 13.65 1.32 26.51
N PRO A 440 14.25 1.88 27.58
CA PRO A 440 15.41 1.31 28.26
C PRO A 440 15.10 0.14 29.19
N ILE A 441 13.86 0.04 29.66
CA ILE A 441 13.43 -1.02 30.59
C ILE A 441 12.14 -1.64 30.01
N LYS A 442 12.08 -2.96 29.93
CA LYS A 442 10.95 -3.69 29.33
C LYS A 442 9.61 -3.37 30.00
N GLU A 443 9.63 -3.21 31.30
CA GLU A 443 8.44 -2.93 32.13
C GLU A 443 8.09 -1.44 32.19
N MET A 444 8.84 -0.57 31.51
CA MET A 444 8.54 0.86 31.47
C MET A 444 7.20 1.09 30.79
N GLU A 445 6.35 1.88 31.42
CA GLU A 445 5.12 2.35 30.82
C GLU A 445 5.44 3.23 29.60
N ILE A 446 4.82 2.91 28.47
CA ILE A 446 4.99 3.68 27.23
C ILE A 446 4.14 4.94 27.32
N PRO A 447 4.69 6.13 27.03
CA PRO A 447 3.94 7.38 27.13
C PRO A 447 2.69 7.40 26.24
N GLU A 448 1.61 8.00 26.73
CA GLU A 448 0.28 8.03 26.11
C GLU A 448 0.30 8.54 24.66
N ILE A 449 1.17 9.48 24.33
CA ILE A 449 1.33 10.03 22.97
C ILE A 449 1.54 8.95 21.91
N TYR A 450 2.16 7.81 22.27
CA TYR A 450 2.37 6.69 21.34
C TYR A 450 1.17 5.74 21.27
N TYR A 451 0.33 5.70 22.32
CA TYR A 451 -0.86 4.85 22.35
C TYR A 451 -2.06 5.46 21.65
N GLU A 452 -2.16 6.77 21.61
CA GLU A 452 -3.34 7.45 21.07
C GLU A 452 -3.61 7.05 19.61
N TYR A 453 -2.56 7.04 18.79
CA TYR A 453 -2.67 6.57 17.42
C TYR A 453 -3.10 5.11 17.33
N CYS A 454 -2.42 4.24 18.06
CA CYS A 454 -2.68 2.81 18.02
C CYS A 454 -4.11 2.46 18.41
N ARG A 455 -4.66 3.16 19.40
CA ARG A 455 -6.04 2.98 19.85
C ARG A 455 -7.03 3.35 18.75
N LYS A 456 -6.87 4.51 18.12
CA LYS A 456 -7.72 4.97 17.03
C LYS A 456 -7.66 4.02 15.82
N TYR A 457 -6.47 3.59 15.44
CA TYR A 457 -6.30 2.64 14.35
C TYR A 457 -7.00 1.31 14.64
N ALA A 458 -6.88 0.78 15.86
CA ALA A 458 -7.53 -0.45 16.27
C ALA A 458 -9.07 -0.34 16.28
N GLU A 459 -9.60 0.80 16.72
CA GLU A 459 -11.05 1.05 16.72
C GLU A 459 -11.63 1.11 15.31
N GLU A 460 -10.90 1.63 14.35
CA GLU A 460 -11.38 1.82 12.98
C GLU A 460 -11.21 0.59 12.08
N THR A 461 -10.18 -0.21 12.28
CA THR A 461 -9.84 -1.28 11.33
C THR A 461 -10.34 -2.66 11.71
N PHE A 462 -10.84 -2.89 12.91
CA PHE A 462 -11.21 -4.23 13.46
C PHE A 462 -10.06 -5.26 13.48
N TYR A 463 -8.90 -4.89 12.95
CA TYR A 463 -7.77 -5.79 12.78
C TYR A 463 -7.10 -6.17 14.09
N VAL A 464 -7.46 -5.53 15.17
CA VAL A 464 -6.70 -5.65 16.39
C VAL A 464 -7.61 -5.92 17.58
N GLY A 465 -8.26 -7.06 17.57
CA GLY A 465 -8.64 -7.67 18.82
C GLY A 465 -7.36 -7.86 19.62
N GLU A 466 -7.18 -7.16 20.72
CA GLU A 466 -6.11 -7.33 21.71
C GLU A 466 -4.78 -6.59 21.53
N ASN A 467 -4.48 -5.85 20.48
CA ASN A 467 -3.21 -5.14 20.45
C ASN A 467 -3.22 -3.85 21.28
N LYS A 468 -3.36 -4.01 22.59
CA LYS A 468 -2.89 -3.01 23.56
C LYS A 468 -1.38 -2.70 23.38
N ASN A 469 -0.68 -3.50 22.57
CA ASN A 469 0.75 -3.42 22.29
C ASN A 469 1.04 -2.98 20.85
N CYS A 470 0.31 -2.00 20.36
CA CYS A 470 0.56 -1.42 19.04
C CYS A 470 1.97 -0.84 18.88
N MET A 471 2.65 -0.54 19.96
CA MET A 471 4.07 -0.18 19.97
C MET A 471 4.94 -1.43 19.86
N VAL A 472 4.85 -2.06 18.72
CA VAL A 472 5.68 -3.20 18.41
C VAL A 472 7.11 -2.74 18.38
N LEU A 473 7.95 -3.36 19.22
CA LEU A 473 9.39 -3.26 19.29
C LEU A 473 9.96 -2.39 20.42
N HIS A 474 9.26 -2.22 21.49
CA HIS A 474 9.94 -2.09 22.75
C HIS A 474 10.49 -3.44 23.25
N THR A 475 10.14 -4.57 22.58
CA THR A 475 10.72 -5.90 22.78
C THR A 475 11.12 -6.52 21.46
N LEU A 476 12.20 -7.27 21.40
CA LEU A 476 12.54 -8.11 20.26
C LEU A 476 11.49 -9.22 20.18
N PRO A 477 10.76 -9.37 19.09
CA PRO A 477 9.80 -10.47 18.94
C PRO A 477 10.53 -11.81 18.87
N ASP A 478 9.91 -12.85 19.42
CA ASP A 478 10.48 -14.21 19.43
C ASP A 478 10.57 -14.86 18.03
N SER A 479 9.93 -14.25 17.02
CA SER A 479 9.81 -14.83 15.68
C SER A 479 10.04 -13.83 14.55
N PHE A 480 11.28 -13.40 14.33
CA PHE A 480 11.66 -12.73 13.07
C PHE A 480 12.11 -13.70 11.97
N SER A 481 12.16 -14.97 12.28
CA SER A 481 12.60 -16.05 11.39
C SER A 481 11.87 -16.15 10.05
N TRP A 482 10.81 -15.38 9.84
CA TRP A 482 10.00 -15.48 8.64
C TRP A 482 10.32 -14.44 7.56
N SER A 483 11.04 -13.36 7.88
CA SER A 483 11.51 -12.38 6.88
C SER A 483 12.99 -12.55 6.51
N VAL A 484 13.76 -13.18 7.39
CA VAL A 484 15.18 -13.44 7.19
C VAL A 484 15.47 -14.87 7.63
N VAL A 485 15.91 -15.71 6.70
CA VAL A 485 16.28 -17.11 6.97
C VAL A 485 17.77 -17.26 6.73
N PRO A 486 18.62 -17.37 7.78
CA PRO A 486 20.05 -17.57 7.64
C PRO A 486 20.38 -18.83 6.81
N GLU A 487 21.45 -18.79 6.01
CA GLU A 487 21.95 -20.00 5.34
C GLU A 487 22.64 -20.93 6.34
N GLU A 488 23.32 -20.36 7.33
CA GLU A 488 23.94 -21.11 8.43
C GLU A 488 23.06 -21.06 9.67
N PRO A 489 22.60 -22.20 10.20
CA PRO A 489 21.68 -22.23 11.35
C PRO A 489 22.23 -21.59 12.64
N SER A 490 23.54 -21.40 12.73
CA SER A 490 24.23 -20.76 13.88
C SER A 490 24.27 -19.24 13.78
N GLU A 491 23.94 -18.65 12.64
CA GLU A 491 23.95 -17.20 12.48
C GLU A 491 22.73 -16.57 13.18
N ASP A 492 22.98 -15.57 14.04
CA ASP A 492 21.91 -14.84 14.71
C ASP A 492 21.19 -13.94 13.70
N VAL A 493 19.91 -14.15 13.54
CA VAL A 493 19.02 -13.35 12.67
C VAL A 493 19.15 -11.84 12.94
N TRP A 494 19.36 -11.46 14.21
CA TRP A 494 19.51 -10.05 14.59
C TRP A 494 20.78 -9.43 14.03
N ASN A 495 21.87 -10.19 13.93
CA ASN A 495 23.10 -9.71 13.31
C ASN A 495 22.92 -9.44 11.83
N ILE A 496 22.15 -10.27 11.12
CA ILE A 496 21.80 -10.03 9.71
C ILE A 496 20.98 -8.76 9.60
N ILE A 497 19.94 -8.62 10.41
CA ILE A 497 19.02 -7.46 10.37
C ILE A 497 19.77 -6.16 10.66
N ILE A 498 20.66 -6.15 11.67
CA ILE A 498 21.51 -5.00 12.00
C ILE A 498 22.41 -4.62 10.82
N ARG A 499 23.11 -5.62 10.23
CA ARG A 499 23.98 -5.40 9.07
C ARG A 499 23.22 -4.82 7.88
N GLU A 500 22.03 -5.32 7.62
CA GLU A 500 21.20 -4.84 6.51
C GLU A 500 20.69 -3.41 6.74
N TYR A 501 20.21 -3.07 7.96
CA TYR A 501 19.85 -1.68 8.25
C TYR A 501 21.05 -0.74 8.25
N HIS A 502 22.21 -1.18 8.71
CA HIS A 502 23.45 -0.42 8.60
C HIS A 502 23.77 -0.10 7.13
N SER A 503 23.67 -1.09 6.25
CA SER A 503 23.89 -0.93 4.82
C SER A 503 22.84 0.00 4.19
N ALA A 504 21.56 -0.16 4.55
CA ALA A 504 20.48 0.70 4.10
C ALA A 504 20.71 2.17 4.52
N ALA A 505 21.12 2.41 5.77
CA ALA A 505 21.41 3.74 6.28
C ALA A 505 22.59 4.38 5.53
N ASN A 506 23.69 3.66 5.30
CA ASN A 506 24.86 4.17 4.59
C ASN A 506 24.56 4.53 3.13
N GLU A 507 23.79 3.71 2.42
CA GLU A 507 23.36 3.99 1.05
C GLU A 507 22.39 5.18 1.00
N ALA A 508 21.44 5.27 1.93
CA ALA A 508 20.53 6.40 2.01
C ALA A 508 21.24 7.71 2.39
N GLU A 509 22.24 7.65 3.28
CA GLU A 509 23.11 8.80 3.59
C GLU A 509 23.92 9.24 2.35
N SER A 510 24.46 8.29 1.59
CA SER A 510 25.18 8.57 0.36
C SER A 510 24.27 9.26 -0.64
N SER A 511 23.02 8.79 -0.79
CA SER A 511 21.99 9.45 -1.60
C SER A 511 21.78 10.90 -1.17
N TRP A 512 21.56 11.14 0.11
CA TRP A 512 21.39 12.49 0.66
C TRP A 512 22.60 13.40 0.39
N ARG A 513 23.84 12.92 0.56
CA ARG A 513 25.06 13.68 0.29
C ARG A 513 25.18 14.06 -1.18
N HIS A 514 24.80 13.19 -2.12
CA HIS A 514 24.76 13.51 -3.54
C HIS A 514 23.70 14.57 -3.86
N LEU A 515 22.53 14.54 -3.23
CA LEU A 515 21.54 15.61 -3.39
C LEU A 515 22.04 16.96 -2.84
N GLN A 516 22.77 16.95 -1.72
CA GLN A 516 23.42 18.17 -1.21
C GLN A 516 24.49 18.69 -2.17
N ALA A 517 25.25 17.81 -2.83
CA ALA A 517 26.20 18.20 -3.88
C ALA A 517 25.46 18.81 -5.08
N ALA A 518 24.36 18.19 -5.50
CA ALA A 518 23.51 18.68 -6.58
C ALA A 518 22.97 20.10 -6.30
N LEU A 519 22.54 20.39 -5.06
CA LEU A 519 22.08 21.73 -4.66
C LEU A 519 23.10 22.84 -4.91
N ARG A 520 24.39 22.54 -4.78
CA ARG A 520 25.46 23.50 -5.07
C ARG A 520 25.69 23.76 -6.57
N LEU A 521 25.25 22.83 -7.41
CA LEU A 521 25.37 22.92 -8.88
C LEU A 521 24.14 23.57 -9.50
N THR A 522 22.99 23.44 -8.90
CA THR A 522 21.69 23.91 -9.43
C THR A 522 21.63 25.44 -9.46
N ARG A 523 21.17 26.00 -10.58
CA ARG A 523 21.26 27.45 -10.85
C ARG A 523 19.96 28.20 -10.60
N THR A 524 18.81 27.66 -11.02
CA THR A 524 17.54 28.38 -10.91
C THR A 524 16.88 28.16 -9.54
N ASP A 525 16.12 29.14 -9.06
CA ASP A 525 15.45 29.04 -7.77
C ASP A 525 14.35 27.97 -7.78
N THR A 526 13.68 27.77 -8.92
CA THR A 526 12.70 26.70 -9.08
C THR A 526 13.33 25.31 -8.93
N ASP A 527 14.44 25.07 -9.64
CA ASP A 527 15.16 23.80 -9.56
C ASP A 527 15.70 23.57 -8.14
N LYS A 528 16.24 24.63 -7.50
CA LYS A 528 16.71 24.57 -6.10
C LYS A 528 15.58 24.19 -5.14
N LYS A 529 14.38 24.76 -5.32
CA LYS A 529 13.23 24.43 -4.48
C LYS A 529 12.88 22.95 -4.61
N HIS A 530 12.69 22.44 -5.81
CA HIS A 530 12.39 21.02 -6.06
C HIS A 530 13.47 20.10 -5.49
N LEU A 531 14.73 20.48 -5.68
CA LEU A 531 15.85 19.70 -5.18
C LEU A 531 15.96 19.75 -3.65
N ARG A 532 15.60 20.88 -3.02
CA ARG A 532 15.55 20.99 -1.56
C ARG A 532 14.49 20.07 -0.98
N GLU A 533 13.29 20.00 -1.57
CA GLU A 533 12.21 19.09 -1.17
C GLU A 533 12.67 17.63 -1.26
N GLU A 534 13.32 17.24 -2.36
CA GLU A 534 13.89 15.88 -2.53
C GLU A 534 14.97 15.58 -1.50
N THR A 535 15.81 16.59 -1.18
CA THR A 535 16.89 16.45 -0.20
C THR A 535 16.35 16.23 1.21
N LEU A 536 15.31 16.98 1.62
CA LEU A 536 14.66 16.84 2.93
C LEU A 536 13.98 15.48 3.09
N LEU A 537 13.27 15.03 2.06
CA LEU A 537 12.68 13.70 2.03
C LEU A 537 13.75 12.61 2.18
N THR A 538 14.82 12.70 1.40
CA THR A 538 15.93 11.73 1.43
C THR A 538 16.65 11.74 2.78
N GLU A 539 16.83 12.91 3.39
CA GLU A 539 17.39 13.03 4.73
C GLU A 539 16.54 12.29 5.77
N LEU A 540 15.23 12.44 5.70
CA LEU A 540 14.34 11.76 6.65
C LEU A 540 14.32 10.25 6.43
N ILE A 541 14.40 9.76 5.19
CA ILE A 541 14.54 8.33 4.88
C ILE A 541 15.83 7.79 5.51
N PHE A 542 16.95 8.44 5.27
CA PHE A 542 18.25 8.08 5.86
C PHE A 542 18.19 8.00 7.39
N ARG A 543 17.64 9.04 8.05
CA ARG A 543 17.51 9.08 9.51
C ARG A 543 16.56 8.00 10.04
N THR A 544 15.56 7.63 9.27
CA THR A 544 14.68 6.51 9.61
C THR A 544 15.43 5.18 9.59
N MET A 545 16.29 4.95 8.59
CA MET A 545 17.13 3.74 8.53
C MET A 545 18.11 3.68 9.70
N GLN A 546 18.68 4.81 10.10
CA GLN A 546 19.51 4.89 11.31
C GLN A 546 18.71 4.57 12.59
N THR A 547 17.50 5.10 12.71
CA THR A 547 16.63 4.77 13.85
C THR A 547 16.32 3.26 13.90
N CYS A 548 16.07 2.63 12.76
CA CYS A 548 15.87 1.17 12.69
C CYS A 548 17.10 0.41 13.20
N GLU A 549 18.28 0.77 12.71
CA GLU A 549 19.55 0.17 13.15
C GLU A 549 19.76 0.35 14.66
N TYR A 550 19.66 1.59 15.14
CA TYR A 550 19.93 1.90 16.56
C TYR A 550 18.91 1.29 17.50
N THR A 551 17.63 1.23 17.10
CA THR A 551 16.60 0.58 17.90
C THR A 551 16.90 -0.90 18.09
N ILE A 552 17.24 -1.61 17.03
CA ILE A 552 17.56 -3.05 17.13
C ILE A 552 18.84 -3.30 17.90
N LEU A 553 19.90 -2.55 17.63
CA LEU A 553 21.14 -2.61 18.40
C LEU A 553 20.90 -2.40 19.90
N PHE A 554 20.07 -1.41 20.24
CA PHE A 554 19.71 -1.11 21.61
C PHE A 554 18.94 -2.24 22.27
N LEU A 555 17.94 -2.81 21.57
CA LEU A 555 17.12 -3.90 22.09
C LEU A 555 17.90 -5.20 22.27
N VAL A 556 18.84 -5.49 21.38
CA VAL A 556 19.76 -6.63 21.52
C VAL A 556 20.66 -6.44 22.77
N ALA A 557 21.25 -5.26 22.92
CA ALA A 557 22.07 -4.96 24.10
C ALA A 557 21.25 -5.00 25.40
N ARG A 558 19.99 -4.51 25.38
CA ARG A 558 19.07 -4.59 26.52
C ARG A 558 18.75 -6.03 26.90
N ARG A 559 18.41 -6.89 25.92
CA ARG A 559 18.15 -8.33 26.13
C ARG A 559 19.33 -9.01 26.82
N GLU A 560 20.55 -8.76 26.35
CA GLU A 560 21.74 -9.35 26.96
C GLU A 560 22.00 -8.79 28.37
N TYR A 561 21.81 -7.47 28.60
CA TYR A 561 21.90 -6.88 29.92
C TYR A 561 20.86 -7.46 30.88
N GLU A 562 19.62 -7.62 30.46
CA GLU A 562 18.56 -8.23 31.27
C GLU A 562 18.90 -9.68 31.64
N ARG A 563 19.54 -10.46 30.72
CA ARG A 563 19.89 -11.85 30.89
C ARG A 563 21.06 -12.06 31.85
N ILE A 564 22.17 -11.32 31.71
CA ILE A 564 23.42 -11.58 32.43
C ILE A 564 23.87 -10.45 33.33
N LYS A 565 23.23 -9.28 33.30
CA LYS A 565 23.50 -8.10 34.14
C LYS A 565 24.93 -7.52 34.04
N GLU A 566 25.63 -7.79 32.94
CA GLU A 566 26.97 -7.23 32.75
C GLU A 566 26.95 -5.77 32.35
N VAL A 567 27.77 -4.96 33.03
CA VAL A 567 27.80 -3.48 32.90
C VAL A 567 28.15 -3.04 31.46
N HIS A 568 28.93 -3.80 30.74
CA HIS A 568 29.34 -3.45 29.38
C HIS A 568 28.12 -3.33 28.44
N PHE A 569 27.10 -4.19 28.56
CA PHE A 569 25.86 -4.07 27.78
C PHE A 569 25.07 -2.80 28.11
N ARG A 570 25.02 -2.41 29.39
CA ARG A 570 24.42 -1.14 29.79
C ARG A 570 25.18 0.04 29.20
N ASN A 571 26.50 -0.01 29.18
CA ASN A 571 27.33 1.02 28.54
C ASN A 571 27.10 1.07 27.02
N GLN A 572 26.93 -0.09 26.38
CA GLN A 572 26.55 -0.16 24.97
C GLN A 572 25.19 0.48 24.72
N MET A 573 24.17 0.15 25.52
CA MET A 573 22.86 0.81 25.46
C MET A 573 22.98 2.33 25.59
N LYS A 574 23.76 2.85 26.59
CA LYS A 574 23.96 4.30 26.77
C LYS A 574 24.64 4.94 25.55
N ARG A 575 25.61 4.27 24.92
CA ARG A 575 26.26 4.75 23.69
C ARG A 575 25.26 4.85 22.53
N ILE A 576 24.48 3.79 22.30
CA ILE A 576 23.48 3.74 21.22
C ILE A 576 22.39 4.79 21.47
N ALA A 577 21.92 4.93 22.71
CA ALA A 577 20.91 5.93 23.07
C ALA A 577 21.38 7.37 22.77
N LYS A 578 22.67 7.70 22.97
CA LYS A 578 23.24 8.99 22.59
C LYS A 578 23.19 9.21 21.07
N LEU A 579 23.61 8.21 20.28
CA LEU A 579 23.57 8.28 18.82
C LEU A 579 22.13 8.50 18.32
N GLU A 580 21.19 7.73 18.87
CA GLU A 580 19.79 7.87 18.46
C GLU A 580 19.16 9.19 18.93
N LYS A 581 19.56 9.72 20.08
CA LYS A 581 19.16 11.06 20.51
C LYS A 581 19.63 12.13 19.52
N GLU A 582 20.88 12.05 19.08
CA GLU A 582 21.46 12.98 18.10
C GLU A 582 20.74 12.87 16.75
N ASN A 583 20.47 11.64 16.29
CA ASN A 583 19.70 11.39 15.07
C ASN A 583 18.29 11.98 15.15
N ALA A 584 17.57 11.72 16.25
CA ALA A 584 16.21 12.24 16.47
C ALA A 584 16.17 13.77 16.52
N LEU A 585 17.09 14.41 17.28
CA LEU A 585 17.16 15.86 17.36
C LEU A 585 17.51 16.49 16.01
N SER A 586 18.38 15.86 15.22
CA SER A 586 18.73 16.33 13.88
C SER A 586 17.59 16.23 12.88
N SER A 587 16.55 15.44 13.16
CA SER A 587 15.35 15.32 12.31
C SER A 587 14.35 16.47 12.54
N LYS A 588 14.38 17.15 13.69
CA LYS A 588 13.43 18.24 13.99
C LYS A 588 13.45 19.37 12.95
N PRO A 589 14.62 19.91 12.53
CA PRO A 589 14.67 20.92 11.46
C PRO A 589 14.06 20.45 10.16
N VAL A 590 14.16 19.14 9.81
CA VAL A 590 13.56 18.59 8.61
C VAL A 590 12.03 18.69 8.67
N TYR A 591 11.41 18.30 9.76
CA TYR A 591 9.96 18.43 9.95
C TYR A 591 9.50 19.89 10.00
N GLN A 592 10.32 20.80 10.58
CA GLN A 592 10.01 22.23 10.62
C GLN A 592 10.04 22.88 9.24
N GLU A 593 11.00 22.51 8.40
CA GLU A 593 11.13 23.05 7.04
C GLU A 593 10.16 22.37 6.05
N ALA A 594 9.86 21.09 6.27
CA ALA A 594 8.98 20.27 5.45
C ALA A 594 7.83 19.67 6.27
N PRO A 595 6.86 20.47 6.75
CA PRO A 595 5.72 19.95 7.54
C PRO A 595 4.94 18.85 6.83
N TRP A 596 4.90 18.87 5.51
CA TRP A 596 4.27 17.83 4.68
C TRP A 596 4.91 16.43 4.82
N LEU A 597 6.06 16.30 5.50
CA LEU A 597 6.67 15.03 5.89
C LEU A 597 6.18 14.54 7.25
N ASP A 598 5.53 15.39 8.06
CA ASP A 598 4.98 14.99 9.35
C ASP A 598 3.76 14.09 9.16
N LEU A 599 3.66 13.02 9.94
CA LEU A 599 2.55 12.07 9.87
C LEU A 599 1.20 12.74 10.14
N VAL A 600 1.14 13.71 11.04
CA VAL A 600 -0.09 14.44 11.37
C VAL A 600 -0.68 15.19 10.17
N GLU A 601 0.17 15.71 9.29
CA GLU A 601 -0.28 16.44 8.09
C GLU A 601 -0.71 15.50 6.96
N ARG A 602 -0.20 14.25 6.96
CA ARG A 602 -0.44 13.28 5.87
C ARG A 602 -1.57 12.30 6.15
N THR A 603 -2.00 12.18 7.41
CA THR A 603 -2.90 11.10 7.83
C THR A 603 -4.17 11.59 8.53
N ASP A 604 -4.77 12.68 8.05
CA ASP A 604 -6.00 13.25 8.59
C ASP A 604 -5.95 13.57 10.09
N ARG A 605 -4.77 13.96 10.60
CA ARG A 605 -4.51 14.32 12.00
C ARG A 605 -4.76 13.19 13.00
N ARG A 606 -4.64 11.94 12.56
CA ARG A 606 -4.77 10.78 13.45
C ARG A 606 -3.53 10.54 14.29
N PHE A 607 -2.41 11.14 13.90
CA PHE A 607 -1.12 10.99 14.56
C PHE A 607 -0.78 12.24 15.38
N PRO A 608 -0.10 12.07 16.52
CA PRO A 608 0.62 13.17 17.13
C PRO A 608 1.71 13.69 16.20
N SER A 609 2.14 14.95 16.42
CA SER A 609 3.29 15.50 15.69
C SER A 609 4.55 14.67 15.94
N CYS A 610 5.30 14.40 14.88
CA CYS A 610 6.60 13.73 15.00
C CYS A 610 7.56 14.52 15.91
N ILE A 611 7.48 15.84 15.93
CA ILE A 611 8.31 16.69 16.82
C ILE A 611 7.98 16.40 18.28
N ASP A 612 6.70 16.33 18.66
CA ASP A 612 6.28 16.06 20.05
C ASP A 612 6.69 14.65 20.50
N MET A 613 6.58 13.68 19.60
CA MET A 613 7.07 12.33 19.85
C MET A 613 8.59 12.28 20.04
N ILE A 614 9.36 13.02 19.22
CA ILE A 614 10.82 13.15 19.35
C ILE A 614 11.17 13.78 20.72
N GLU A 615 10.49 14.82 21.14
CA GLU A 615 10.73 15.45 22.43
C GLU A 615 10.47 14.50 23.60
N THR A 616 9.42 13.69 23.48
CA THR A 616 9.11 12.66 24.48
C THR A 616 10.19 11.57 24.51
N LYS A 617 10.64 11.11 23.35
CA LYS A 617 11.77 10.17 23.22
C LYS A 617 13.05 10.72 23.85
N VAL A 618 13.39 11.98 23.58
CA VAL A 618 14.58 12.62 24.13
C VAL A 618 14.53 12.64 25.66
N ARG A 619 13.38 12.96 26.27
CA ARG A 619 13.20 12.90 27.73
C ARG A 619 13.43 11.50 28.29
N ILE A 620 12.92 10.47 27.62
CA ILE A 620 13.15 9.06 28.01
C ILE A 620 14.65 8.74 28.00
N ILE A 621 15.34 9.11 26.91
CA ILE A 621 16.78 8.85 26.77
C ILE A 621 17.58 9.62 27.83
N ASP A 622 17.27 10.89 28.10
CA ASP A 622 18.00 11.68 29.10
C ASP A 622 17.86 11.11 30.51
N ASN A 623 16.66 10.67 30.88
CA ASN A 623 16.42 10.00 32.16
C ASN A 623 17.25 8.68 32.26
N PHE A 624 17.32 7.92 31.17
CA PHE A 624 18.13 6.71 31.13
C PHE A 624 19.63 6.99 31.19
N LEU A 625 20.11 8.03 30.55
CA LEU A 625 21.54 8.39 30.59
C LEU A 625 21.98 8.90 31.95
N ALA A 626 21.08 9.56 32.69
CA ALA A 626 21.32 10.05 34.05
C ALA A 626 21.31 8.92 35.11
N SER A 627 20.62 7.81 34.88
CA SER A 627 20.61 6.62 35.74
C SER A 627 21.85 5.74 35.55
#